data_e416cb0beb80134ecdd1d2cc00f5c701
#
_entry.id   e416cb0beb80134ecdd1d2cc00f5c701
#
_cell.length_a   1.000
_cell.length_b   1.000
_cell.length_c   1.000
_cell.angle_alpha   90.00
_cell.angle_beta   90.00
_cell.angle_gamma   90.00
#
_symmetry.space_group_name_H-M   'P 1'
#
loop_
_entity.id
_entity.type
_entity.pdbx_description
1 polymer ?
#
loop_
_entity_poly.entity_id
_entity_poly.type
_entity_poly.pdbx_seq_one_letter_code
_entity_poly.pdbx_strand_id
1 'polypeptide(L)'
;PSSGWLFNSIANKHADAMDNYPEPMVLPRAADDQATAQALSSVLPVVLEQADYEQVYSDVWWRKLKQGTGVTGIFWDPAARGGLGDIAVRSVNLLMLYWEPGVQDIQDSPDLFHLSLEDTARLTAQYPQLAGHAAGVVDVPRYIHEDGQTTANKSVVVDWYYKRPDENGKLRLHYCKLCNGVVLYASQNDPALAARGLYDHGKYPFVFDPLFVEEDSPAGFGYIDVMKDCQNAIDKMNHAMDENVLLASRQRYV
;
A
#
# COMPACT_ATOMS: atom_id res chain seq x y z
N PRO A 1 16.58 -18.00 20.60
CA PRO A 1 15.46 -17.11 20.94
C PRO A 1 15.83 -15.69 20.58
N SER A 2 14.91 -14.94 19.98
CA SER A 2 15.10 -13.52 19.67
C SER A 2 14.82 -12.69 20.92
N SER A 3 15.66 -11.69 21.20
CA SER A 3 15.50 -10.79 22.35
C SER A 3 14.42 -9.73 22.14
N GLY A 4 13.90 -9.56 20.93
CA GLY A 4 12.79 -8.68 20.59
C GLY A 4 13.07 -7.18 20.74
N TRP A 5 14.30 -6.72 20.81
CA TRP A 5 14.65 -5.29 20.94
C TRP A 5 14.17 -4.48 19.74
N LEU A 6 14.37 -5.01 18.53
CA LEU A 6 13.90 -4.36 17.32
C LEU A 6 12.37 -4.22 17.30
N PHE A 7 11.66 -5.28 17.67
CA PHE A 7 10.19 -5.23 17.76
C PHE A 7 9.73 -4.17 18.77
N ASN A 8 10.34 -4.12 19.95
CA ASN A 8 10.00 -3.15 20.98
C ASN A 8 10.22 -1.71 20.51
N SER A 9 11.33 -1.47 19.82
CA SER A 9 11.64 -0.16 19.25
C SER A 9 10.58 0.29 18.24
N ILE A 10 10.18 -0.60 17.33
CA ILE A 10 9.15 -0.34 16.33
C ILE A 10 7.78 -0.12 17.00
N ALA A 11 7.41 -0.94 17.98
CA ALA A 11 6.14 -0.83 18.69
C ALA A 11 6.00 0.50 19.44
N ASN A 12 7.06 0.96 20.10
CA ASN A 12 7.07 2.26 20.78
C ASN A 12 6.91 3.42 19.78
N LYS A 13 7.62 3.37 18.65
CA LYS A 13 7.48 4.38 17.59
C LYS A 13 6.09 4.40 16.97
N HIS A 14 5.47 3.23 16.83
CA HIS A 14 4.10 3.14 16.37
C HIS A 14 3.12 3.75 17.38
N ALA A 15 3.28 3.47 18.67
CA ALA A 15 2.46 4.07 19.72
C ALA A 15 2.58 5.60 19.72
N ASP A 16 3.81 6.15 19.66
CA ASP A 16 4.06 7.59 19.53
C ASP A 16 3.33 8.21 18.33
N ALA A 17 3.28 7.49 17.20
CA ALA A 17 2.58 7.97 16.01
C ALA A 17 1.05 7.95 16.17
N MET A 18 0.51 6.98 16.90
CA MET A 18 -0.94 6.90 17.17
C MET A 18 -1.38 7.99 18.17
N ASP A 19 -0.55 8.33 19.14
CA ASP A 19 -0.82 9.42 20.08
C ASP A 19 -0.87 10.80 19.41
N ASN A 20 -0.27 10.93 18.21
CA ASN A 20 -0.22 12.16 17.42
C ASN A 20 -1.01 12.03 16.10
N TYR A 21 -2.22 11.47 16.18
CA TYR A 21 -3.09 11.33 15.01
C TYR A 21 -3.44 12.71 14.39
N PRO A 22 -3.23 12.93 13.07
CA PRO A 22 -3.43 14.22 12.43
C PRO A 22 -4.91 14.51 12.19
N GLU A 23 -5.34 15.73 12.56
CA GLU A 23 -6.65 16.24 12.18
C GLU A 23 -6.53 17.10 10.92
N PRO A 24 -7.26 16.78 9.83
CA PRO A 24 -7.22 17.57 8.61
C PRO A 24 -7.99 18.87 8.78
N MET A 25 -7.38 19.99 8.34
CA MET A 25 -8.00 21.29 8.28
C MET A 25 -7.80 21.92 6.90
N VAL A 26 -8.87 22.49 6.33
CA VAL A 26 -8.81 23.21 5.06
C VAL A 26 -8.77 24.71 5.34
N LEU A 27 -7.71 25.37 4.85
CA LEU A 27 -7.56 26.81 4.96
C LEU A 27 -7.93 27.49 3.65
N PRO A 28 -8.69 28.61 3.69
CA PRO A 28 -9.03 29.36 2.49
C PRO A 28 -7.79 30.06 1.92
N ARG A 29 -7.68 30.14 0.60
CA ARG A 29 -6.61 30.90 -0.08
C ARG A 29 -7.05 32.32 -0.43
N ALA A 30 -8.34 32.53 -0.66
CA ALA A 30 -8.94 33.81 -0.95
C ALA A 30 -10.15 34.05 -0.03
N ALA A 31 -10.61 35.31 0.05
CA ALA A 31 -11.75 35.65 0.89
C ALA A 31 -13.03 34.92 0.45
N ASP A 32 -13.20 34.71 -0.84
CA ASP A 32 -14.37 34.05 -1.43
C ASP A 32 -14.39 32.51 -1.15
N ASP A 33 -13.23 31.93 -0.79
CA ASP A 33 -13.09 30.50 -0.50
C ASP A 33 -13.45 30.15 0.95
N GLN A 34 -13.70 31.12 1.80
CA GLN A 34 -13.84 30.91 3.26
C GLN A 34 -14.99 29.94 3.58
N ALA A 35 -16.15 30.14 2.96
CA ALA A 35 -17.32 29.29 3.17
C ALA A 35 -17.06 27.83 2.72
N THR A 36 -16.41 27.66 1.56
CA THR A 36 -16.05 26.36 1.01
C THR A 36 -15.01 25.65 1.87
N ALA A 37 -13.98 26.37 2.33
CA ALA A 37 -12.95 25.80 3.21
C ALA A 37 -13.54 25.33 4.55
N GLN A 38 -14.47 26.12 5.12
CA GLN A 38 -15.16 25.76 6.35
C GLN A 38 -16.07 24.54 6.16
N ALA A 39 -16.80 24.46 5.06
CA ALA A 39 -17.62 23.29 4.71
C ALA A 39 -16.76 22.04 4.53
N LEU A 40 -15.63 22.12 3.80
CA LEU A 40 -14.71 21.00 3.62
C LEU A 40 -14.06 20.57 4.94
N SER A 41 -13.67 21.50 5.81
CA SER A 41 -13.12 21.18 7.14
C SER A 41 -14.12 20.43 8.02
N SER A 42 -15.42 20.65 7.82
CA SER A 42 -16.47 19.92 8.55
C SER A 42 -16.75 18.54 7.95
N VAL A 43 -16.60 18.38 6.64
CA VAL A 43 -16.92 17.13 5.92
C VAL A 43 -15.75 16.13 5.97
N LEU A 44 -14.50 16.60 5.88
CA LEU A 44 -13.32 15.74 5.83
C LEU A 44 -13.20 14.76 7.03
N PRO A 45 -13.37 15.19 8.29
CA PRO A 45 -13.33 14.27 9.42
C PRO A 45 -14.39 13.16 9.32
N VAL A 46 -15.59 13.50 8.87
CA VAL A 46 -16.70 12.54 8.69
C VAL A 46 -16.37 11.51 7.61
N VAL A 47 -15.79 11.95 6.48
CA VAL A 47 -15.37 11.03 5.40
C VAL A 47 -14.26 10.09 5.88
N LEU A 48 -13.29 10.61 6.64
CA LEU A 48 -12.21 9.81 7.20
C LEU A 48 -12.71 8.80 8.24
N GLU A 49 -13.63 9.21 9.12
CA GLU A 49 -14.28 8.31 10.07
C GLU A 49 -15.04 7.19 9.36
N GLN A 50 -15.84 7.53 8.32
CA GLN A 50 -16.57 6.54 7.53
C GLN A 50 -15.67 5.59 6.74
N ALA A 51 -14.48 6.03 6.38
CA ALA A 51 -13.45 5.22 5.71
C ALA A 51 -12.59 4.42 6.71
N ASP A 52 -12.88 4.46 8.01
CA ASP A 52 -12.10 3.81 9.08
C ASP A 52 -10.61 4.19 9.03
N TYR A 53 -10.34 5.49 8.74
CA TYR A 53 -9.01 5.97 8.44
C TYR A 53 -8.03 5.83 9.60
N GLU A 54 -8.49 5.83 10.84
CA GLU A 54 -7.64 5.61 12.02
C GLU A 54 -6.95 4.23 11.95
N GLN A 55 -7.72 3.19 11.61
CA GLN A 55 -7.16 1.85 11.41
C GLN A 55 -6.20 1.81 10.20
N VAL A 56 -6.59 2.44 9.09
CA VAL A 56 -5.73 2.53 7.91
C VAL A 56 -4.42 3.26 8.23
N TYR A 57 -4.48 4.36 8.99
CA TYR A 57 -3.33 5.12 9.43
C TYR A 57 -2.38 4.27 10.29
N SER A 58 -2.94 3.52 11.24
CA SER A 58 -2.19 2.56 12.06
C SER A 58 -1.47 1.52 11.20
N ASP A 59 -2.16 0.91 10.24
CA ASP A 59 -1.60 -0.10 9.33
C ASP A 59 -0.50 0.49 8.42
N VAL A 60 -0.70 1.70 7.91
CA VAL A 60 0.27 2.41 7.08
C VAL A 60 1.53 2.73 7.88
N TRP A 61 1.40 3.25 9.11
CA TRP A 61 2.52 3.51 10.00
C TRP A 61 3.27 2.25 10.37
N TRP A 62 2.57 1.17 10.68
CA TRP A 62 3.19 -0.12 10.97
C TRP A 62 4.03 -0.64 9.80
N ARG A 63 3.53 -0.48 8.56
CA ARG A 63 4.27 -0.81 7.34
C ARG A 63 5.45 0.13 7.13
N LYS A 64 5.25 1.43 7.26
CA LYS A 64 6.27 2.47 7.14
C LYS A 64 7.47 2.21 8.05
N LEU A 65 7.23 1.92 9.33
CA LEU A 65 8.28 1.63 10.30
C LEU A 65 9.06 0.36 9.96
N LYS A 66 8.40 -0.68 9.47
CA LYS A 66 9.04 -1.96 9.13
C LYS A 66 9.73 -1.95 7.76
N GLN A 67 9.01 -1.56 6.73
CA GLN A 67 9.40 -1.70 5.32
C GLN A 67 9.98 -0.40 4.74
N GLY A 68 9.95 0.69 5.50
CA GLY A 68 10.45 1.98 5.08
C GLY A 68 9.45 2.86 4.35
N THR A 69 8.33 2.32 3.86
CA THR A 69 7.33 3.11 3.15
C THR A 69 5.94 2.62 3.48
N GLY A 70 5.12 3.53 3.93
CA GLY A 70 3.68 3.36 4.02
C GLY A 70 3.01 3.83 2.73
N VAL A 71 2.03 3.08 2.24
CA VAL A 71 1.27 3.49 1.06
C VAL A 71 -0.22 3.51 1.39
N THR A 72 -0.82 4.67 1.17
CA THR A 72 -2.28 4.86 1.27
C THR A 72 -2.88 4.89 -0.11
N GLY A 73 -3.87 4.05 -0.35
CA GLY A 73 -4.68 4.07 -1.58
C GLY A 73 -6.01 4.78 -1.33
N ILE A 74 -6.40 5.69 -2.23
CA ILE A 74 -7.66 6.45 -2.15
C ILE A 74 -8.43 6.19 -3.43
N PHE A 75 -9.55 5.47 -3.33
CA PHE A 75 -10.31 5.02 -4.48
C PHE A 75 -11.78 5.46 -4.37
N TRP A 76 -12.46 5.51 -5.49
CA TRP A 76 -13.91 5.56 -5.54
C TRP A 76 -14.47 4.15 -5.60
N ASP A 77 -15.30 3.78 -4.61
CA ASP A 77 -16.01 2.49 -4.60
C ASP A 77 -17.47 2.72 -5.03
N PRO A 78 -17.84 2.38 -6.28
CA PRO A 78 -19.20 2.61 -6.80
C PRO A 78 -20.24 1.70 -6.14
N ALA A 79 -19.85 0.59 -5.49
CA ALA A 79 -20.76 -0.34 -4.83
C ALA A 79 -21.09 0.08 -3.39
N ALA A 80 -20.32 1.00 -2.82
CA ALA A 80 -20.58 1.48 -1.47
C ALA A 80 -21.95 2.15 -1.35
N ARG A 81 -22.49 2.19 -0.14
CA ARG A 81 -23.78 2.81 0.20
C ARG A 81 -24.95 2.39 -0.70
N GLY A 82 -25.02 1.10 -1.02
CA GLY A 82 -26.11 0.57 -1.85
C GLY A 82 -26.08 1.04 -3.30
N GLY A 83 -24.89 1.37 -3.84
CA GLY A 83 -24.69 1.79 -5.22
C GLY A 83 -24.62 3.31 -5.43
N LEU A 84 -24.66 4.11 -4.38
CA LEU A 84 -24.43 5.57 -4.47
C LEU A 84 -22.95 5.90 -4.65
N GLY A 85 -22.07 4.97 -4.24
CA GLY A 85 -20.64 5.16 -4.23
C GLY A 85 -20.13 5.93 -3.02
N ASP A 86 -18.88 5.68 -2.65
CA ASP A 86 -18.19 6.41 -1.60
C ASP A 86 -16.67 6.36 -1.79
N ILE A 87 -15.95 7.20 -1.03
CA ILE A 87 -14.51 7.21 -0.98
C ILE A 87 -14.03 6.05 -0.09
N ALA A 88 -13.20 5.19 -0.65
CA ALA A 88 -12.53 4.11 0.08
C ALA A 88 -11.06 4.47 0.28
N VAL A 89 -10.60 4.45 1.53
CA VAL A 89 -9.20 4.64 1.89
C VAL A 89 -8.65 3.31 2.41
N ARG A 90 -7.50 2.87 1.90
CA ARG A 90 -6.93 1.56 2.24
C ARG A 90 -5.42 1.63 2.38
N SER A 91 -4.88 0.84 3.29
CA SER A 91 -3.44 0.56 3.33
C SER A 91 -3.08 -0.40 2.19
N VAL A 92 -2.11 -0.02 1.37
CA VAL A 92 -1.66 -0.80 0.22
C VAL A 92 -0.29 -1.43 0.51
N ASN A 93 -0.09 -2.66 0.07
CA ASN A 93 1.20 -3.32 0.24
C ASN A 93 2.18 -2.83 -0.84
N LEU A 94 3.28 -2.22 -0.41
CA LEU A 94 4.34 -1.72 -1.29
C LEU A 94 4.86 -2.82 -2.25
N LEU A 95 4.97 -4.06 -1.79
CA LEU A 95 5.46 -5.19 -2.59
C LEU A 95 4.54 -5.59 -3.76
N MET A 96 3.33 -5.06 -3.79
CA MET A 96 2.36 -5.27 -4.87
C MET A 96 2.29 -4.11 -5.84
N LEU A 97 3.14 -3.10 -5.66
CA LEU A 97 3.20 -1.92 -6.52
C LEU A 97 4.49 -1.93 -7.34
N TYR A 98 4.36 -1.63 -8.63
CA TYR A 98 5.48 -1.57 -9.57
C TYR A 98 5.37 -0.29 -10.38
N TRP A 99 6.48 0.44 -10.53
CA TRP A 99 6.56 1.73 -11.20
C TRP A 99 7.83 1.85 -12.03
N GLU A 100 7.97 2.91 -12.79
CA GLU A 100 9.14 3.19 -13.61
C GLU A 100 10.38 3.41 -12.71
N PRO A 101 11.50 2.73 -12.96
CA PRO A 101 12.75 2.95 -12.23
C PRO A 101 13.29 4.37 -12.38
N GLY A 102 13.91 4.92 -11.32
CA GLY A 102 14.57 6.22 -11.35
C GLY A 102 13.63 7.43 -11.17
N VAL A 103 12.36 7.21 -10.85
CA VAL A 103 11.45 8.30 -10.47
C VAL A 103 11.51 8.55 -8.96
N GLN A 104 11.58 9.81 -8.57
CA GLN A 104 11.60 10.21 -7.16
C GLN A 104 10.20 10.42 -6.60
N ASP A 105 9.30 11.00 -7.37
CA ASP A 105 7.87 11.09 -7.02
C ASP A 105 7.09 10.07 -7.83
N ILE A 106 6.28 9.26 -7.16
CA ILE A 106 5.40 8.29 -7.83
C ILE A 106 4.49 8.97 -8.86
N GLN A 107 4.16 10.24 -8.65
CA GLN A 107 3.32 11.00 -9.57
C GLN A 107 4.02 11.32 -10.89
N ASP A 108 5.34 11.21 -10.97
CA ASP A 108 6.12 11.42 -12.21
C ASP A 108 6.27 10.13 -13.02
N SER A 109 5.92 8.97 -12.44
CA SER A 109 5.94 7.71 -13.17
C SER A 109 4.90 7.73 -14.31
N PRO A 110 5.26 7.33 -15.54
CA PRO A 110 4.30 7.22 -16.64
C PRO A 110 3.32 6.06 -16.47
N ASP A 111 3.77 5.00 -15.83
CA ASP A 111 3.02 3.77 -15.60
C ASP A 111 3.14 3.32 -14.14
N LEU A 112 2.05 2.81 -13.57
CA LEU A 112 2.00 2.23 -12.23
C LEU A 112 1.12 0.99 -12.27
N PHE A 113 1.64 -0.13 -11.77
CA PHE A 113 0.91 -1.39 -11.68
C PHE A 113 0.68 -1.74 -10.22
N HIS A 114 -0.56 -2.11 -9.92
CA HIS A 114 -0.93 -2.69 -8.63
C HIS A 114 -1.40 -4.13 -8.87
N LEU A 115 -0.77 -5.07 -8.18
CA LEU A 115 -1.10 -6.48 -8.27
C LEU A 115 -1.98 -6.89 -7.09
N SER A 116 -3.03 -7.64 -7.34
CA SER A 116 -3.87 -8.23 -6.31
C SER A 116 -4.19 -9.69 -6.61
N LEU A 117 -4.40 -10.48 -5.56
CA LEU A 117 -4.84 -11.87 -5.66
C LEU A 117 -6.33 -11.92 -5.36
N GLU A 118 -7.12 -12.26 -6.36
CA GLU A 118 -8.56 -12.41 -6.23
C GLU A 118 -9.00 -13.86 -6.47
N ASP A 119 -10.13 -14.24 -5.91
CA ASP A 119 -10.72 -15.57 -6.12
C ASP A 119 -11.18 -15.72 -7.57
N THR A 120 -10.69 -16.78 -8.24
CA THR A 120 -10.94 -17.02 -9.67
C THR A 120 -12.43 -17.23 -9.96
N ALA A 121 -13.18 -17.90 -9.07
CA ALA A 121 -14.59 -18.14 -9.26
C ALA A 121 -15.39 -16.84 -9.18
N ARG A 122 -15.05 -15.98 -8.22
CA ARG A 122 -15.64 -14.63 -8.07
C ARG A 122 -15.37 -13.76 -9.29
N LEU A 123 -14.11 -13.74 -9.75
CA LEU A 123 -13.73 -12.98 -10.95
C LEU A 123 -14.46 -13.46 -12.21
N THR A 124 -14.56 -14.77 -12.40
CA THR A 124 -15.26 -15.34 -13.57
C THR A 124 -16.76 -15.06 -13.53
N ALA A 125 -17.37 -15.02 -12.34
CA ALA A 125 -18.76 -14.63 -12.17
C ALA A 125 -18.99 -13.14 -12.49
N GLN A 126 -18.04 -12.28 -12.11
CA GLN A 126 -18.12 -10.85 -12.37
C GLN A 126 -17.75 -10.50 -13.83
N TYR A 127 -16.78 -11.23 -14.41
CA TYR A 127 -16.23 -11.01 -15.75
C TYR A 127 -16.32 -12.30 -16.58
N PRO A 128 -17.47 -12.58 -17.24
CA PRO A 128 -17.66 -13.83 -18.03
C PRO A 128 -16.61 -14.04 -19.13
N GLN A 129 -15.97 -12.98 -19.61
CA GLN A 129 -14.89 -13.05 -20.59
C GLN A 129 -13.64 -13.81 -20.11
N LEU A 130 -13.49 -14.05 -18.81
CA LEU A 130 -12.43 -14.88 -18.24
C LEU A 130 -12.68 -16.38 -18.38
N ALA A 131 -13.89 -16.79 -18.71
CA ALA A 131 -14.23 -18.20 -18.84
C ALA A 131 -13.36 -18.87 -19.89
N GLY A 132 -12.67 -19.95 -19.51
CA GLY A 132 -11.76 -20.69 -20.39
C GLY A 132 -10.31 -20.17 -20.45
N HIS A 133 -10.00 -19.07 -19.77
CA HIS A 133 -8.62 -18.60 -19.63
C HIS A 133 -8.00 -19.20 -18.37
N ALA A 134 -6.94 -19.99 -18.55
CA ALA A 134 -6.25 -20.62 -17.43
C ALA A 134 -5.67 -19.57 -16.47
N ALA A 135 -5.82 -19.81 -15.17
CA ALA A 135 -5.16 -19.02 -14.17
C ALA A 135 -3.64 -19.14 -14.34
N GLY A 136 -2.97 -18.04 -14.65
CA GLY A 136 -1.51 -18.01 -14.62
C GLY A 136 -1.03 -18.16 -13.18
N VAL A 137 -0.14 -19.13 -12.94
CA VAL A 137 0.55 -19.22 -11.65
C VAL A 137 1.57 -18.08 -11.63
N VAL A 138 1.26 -17.02 -10.88
CA VAL A 138 2.22 -15.94 -10.61
C VAL A 138 2.72 -16.12 -9.19
N ASP A 139 4.04 -16.14 -9.05
CA ASP A 139 4.69 -16.15 -7.75
C ASP A 139 4.57 -14.73 -7.15
N VAL A 140 3.61 -14.57 -6.22
CA VAL A 140 3.40 -13.31 -5.53
C VAL A 140 4.26 -13.30 -4.28
N PRO A 141 5.10 -12.26 -4.06
CA PRO A 141 5.93 -12.15 -2.86
C PRO A 141 5.11 -12.33 -1.58
N ARG A 142 5.46 -13.32 -0.77
CA ARG A 142 4.75 -13.67 0.46
C ARG A 142 5.60 -13.39 1.69
N TYR A 143 4.94 -13.12 2.80
CA TYR A 143 5.59 -13.17 4.11
C TYR A 143 5.87 -14.62 4.51
N ILE A 144 7.01 -14.84 5.15
CA ILE A 144 7.57 -16.14 5.57
C ILE A 144 6.58 -17.00 6.40
N HIS A 145 5.53 -16.40 6.97
CA HIS A 145 4.54 -17.11 7.80
C HIS A 145 3.30 -17.61 7.07
N GLU A 146 3.21 -17.42 5.75
CA GLU A 146 2.05 -17.80 4.93
C GLU A 146 2.27 -19.10 4.12
N ASP A 147 3.23 -19.93 4.50
CA ASP A 147 3.63 -21.16 3.77
C ASP A 147 2.52 -22.20 3.59
N GLY A 148 1.36 -22.00 4.18
CA GLY A 148 0.22 -22.92 4.09
C GLY A 148 -0.92 -22.51 3.17
N GLN A 149 -0.90 -21.32 2.57
CA GLN A 149 -2.00 -20.86 1.71
C GLN A 149 -1.84 -21.37 0.28
N THR A 150 -2.78 -22.19 -0.19
CA THR A 150 -2.82 -22.57 -1.60
C THR A 150 -3.35 -21.42 -2.45
N THR A 151 -2.62 -21.05 -3.51
CA THR A 151 -3.06 -20.09 -4.51
C THR A 151 -3.78 -20.75 -5.69
N ALA A 152 -4.08 -22.04 -5.59
CA ALA A 152 -4.66 -22.83 -6.69
C ALA A 152 -5.97 -22.24 -7.24
N ASN A 153 -6.76 -21.56 -6.40
CA ASN A 153 -8.03 -20.94 -6.78
C ASN A 153 -7.93 -19.40 -6.89
N LYS A 154 -6.72 -18.86 -6.93
CA LYS A 154 -6.50 -17.41 -7.02
C LYS A 154 -5.96 -17.04 -8.40
N SER A 155 -6.43 -15.91 -8.92
CA SER A 155 -5.89 -15.28 -10.12
C SER A 155 -5.26 -13.95 -9.76
N VAL A 156 -4.16 -13.63 -10.43
CA VAL A 156 -3.54 -12.31 -10.29
C VAL A 156 -4.30 -11.32 -11.17
N VAL A 157 -4.79 -10.30 -10.52
CA VAL A 157 -5.37 -9.14 -11.17
C VAL A 157 -4.32 -8.05 -11.20
N VAL A 158 -4.15 -7.45 -12.35
CA VAL A 158 -3.24 -6.33 -12.58
C VAL A 158 -4.09 -5.09 -12.82
N ASP A 159 -3.99 -4.15 -11.90
CA ASP A 159 -4.56 -2.81 -12.04
C ASP A 159 -3.48 -1.89 -12.59
N TRP A 160 -3.56 -1.54 -13.85
CA TRP A 160 -2.61 -0.70 -14.55
C TRP A 160 -3.12 0.73 -14.63
N TYR A 161 -2.44 1.62 -13.99
CA TYR A 161 -2.64 3.07 -14.07
C TYR A 161 -1.57 3.67 -14.97
N TYR A 162 -1.95 4.51 -15.94
CA TYR A 162 -1.01 5.08 -16.88
C TYR A 162 -1.40 6.50 -17.28
N LYS A 163 -0.39 7.31 -17.55
CA LYS A 163 -0.56 8.69 -17.96
C LYS A 163 -0.25 8.83 -19.43
N ARG A 164 -1.19 9.42 -20.19
CA ARG A 164 -1.02 9.70 -21.60
C ARG A 164 -1.47 11.15 -21.89
N PRO A 165 -0.76 11.87 -22.79
CA PRO A 165 -1.18 13.19 -23.21
C PRO A 165 -2.49 13.11 -24.02
N ASP A 166 -3.40 14.02 -23.75
CA ASP A 166 -4.58 14.27 -24.58
C ASP A 166 -4.19 15.08 -25.83
N GLU A 167 -5.16 15.40 -26.70
CA GLU A 167 -4.96 16.18 -27.94
C GLU A 167 -4.37 17.56 -27.66
N ASN A 168 -4.52 18.09 -26.45
CA ASN A 168 -4.00 19.40 -26.02
C ASN A 168 -2.64 19.28 -25.30
N GLY A 169 -2.05 18.08 -25.22
CA GLY A 169 -0.80 17.82 -24.50
C GLY A 169 -0.94 17.72 -23.00
N LYS A 170 -2.15 17.75 -22.43
CA LYS A 170 -2.38 17.60 -21.00
C LYS A 170 -2.34 16.10 -20.65
N LEU A 171 -1.52 15.73 -19.65
CA LEU A 171 -1.47 14.37 -19.15
C LEU A 171 -2.79 13.98 -18.48
N ARG A 172 -3.37 12.89 -18.95
CA ARG A 172 -4.58 12.27 -18.39
C ARG A 172 -4.23 10.92 -17.78
N LEU A 173 -4.78 10.68 -16.61
CA LEU A 173 -4.67 9.38 -15.96
C LEU A 173 -5.73 8.45 -16.52
N HIS A 174 -5.30 7.29 -16.99
CA HIS A 174 -6.16 6.19 -17.41
C HIS A 174 -5.95 4.97 -16.53
N TYR A 175 -6.90 4.04 -16.60
CA TYR A 175 -6.89 2.83 -15.81
C TYR A 175 -7.31 1.64 -16.68
N CYS A 176 -6.59 0.53 -16.52
CA CYS A 176 -6.90 -0.73 -17.18
C CYS A 176 -6.79 -1.88 -16.19
N LYS A 177 -7.82 -2.70 -16.10
CA LYS A 177 -7.84 -3.92 -15.28
C LYS A 177 -7.62 -5.13 -16.15
N LEU A 178 -6.61 -5.94 -15.83
CA LEU A 178 -6.22 -7.13 -16.59
C LEU A 178 -6.20 -8.35 -15.67
N CYS A 179 -6.56 -9.49 -16.22
CA CYS A 179 -6.39 -10.79 -15.57
C CYS A 179 -6.12 -11.87 -16.62
N ASN A 180 -5.09 -12.70 -16.41
CA ASN A 180 -4.73 -13.81 -17.28
C ASN A 180 -4.61 -13.41 -18.77
N GLY A 181 -4.09 -12.22 -19.06
CA GLY A 181 -3.95 -11.69 -20.43
C GLY A 181 -5.24 -11.14 -21.05
N VAL A 182 -6.35 -11.13 -20.31
CA VAL A 182 -7.64 -10.58 -20.74
C VAL A 182 -7.86 -9.21 -20.11
N VAL A 183 -8.25 -8.22 -20.92
CA VAL A 183 -8.67 -6.90 -20.46
C VAL A 183 -10.07 -7.02 -19.89
N LEU A 184 -10.23 -6.78 -18.59
CA LEU A 184 -11.52 -6.82 -17.90
C LEU A 184 -12.26 -5.49 -18.00
N TYR A 185 -11.50 -4.39 -17.87
CA TYR A 185 -12.01 -3.02 -17.97
C TYR A 185 -10.88 -2.10 -18.44
N ALA A 186 -11.22 -1.09 -19.22
CA ALA A 186 -10.32 -0.01 -19.59
C ALA A 186 -11.08 1.33 -19.64
N SER A 187 -10.59 2.33 -18.92
CA SER A 187 -11.21 3.67 -18.88
C SER A 187 -11.24 4.37 -20.24
N GLN A 188 -10.33 4.02 -21.15
CA GLN A 188 -10.33 4.54 -22.51
C GLN A 188 -11.52 4.02 -23.36
N ASN A 189 -12.11 2.90 -22.98
CA ASN A 189 -13.27 2.33 -23.65
C ASN A 189 -14.60 2.84 -23.06
N ASP A 190 -14.54 3.57 -21.95
CA ASP A 190 -15.70 4.20 -21.31
C ASP A 190 -15.91 5.60 -21.90
N PRO A 191 -17.04 5.87 -22.59
CA PRO A 191 -17.31 7.18 -23.19
C PRO A 191 -17.24 8.36 -22.23
N ALA A 192 -17.53 8.13 -20.92
CA ALA A 192 -17.47 9.16 -19.90
C ALA A 192 -16.04 9.50 -19.47
N LEU A 193 -15.12 8.54 -19.57
CA LEU A 193 -13.75 8.66 -19.07
C LEU A 193 -12.70 8.78 -20.18
N ALA A 194 -13.03 8.39 -21.41
CA ALA A 194 -12.07 8.34 -22.51
C ALA A 194 -11.36 9.69 -22.76
N ALA A 195 -12.11 10.79 -22.75
CA ALA A 195 -11.55 12.14 -22.95
C ALA A 195 -11.13 12.83 -21.63
N ARG A 196 -11.79 12.51 -20.53
CA ARG A 196 -11.58 13.14 -19.22
C ARG A 196 -10.43 12.51 -18.44
N GLY A 197 -10.23 11.20 -18.58
CA GLY A 197 -9.39 10.36 -17.73
C GLY A 197 -10.14 9.87 -16.48
N LEU A 198 -9.47 9.02 -15.70
CA LEU A 198 -10.04 8.40 -14.49
C LEU A 198 -10.40 9.43 -13.42
N TYR A 199 -9.53 10.42 -13.20
CA TYR A 199 -9.71 11.51 -12.23
C TYR A 199 -9.33 12.84 -12.84
N ASP A 200 -10.08 13.90 -12.52
CA ASP A 200 -9.86 15.27 -13.05
C ASP A 200 -8.51 15.85 -12.67
N HIS A 201 -7.99 15.49 -11.50
CA HIS A 201 -6.68 15.93 -11.02
C HIS A 201 -5.50 15.24 -11.72
N GLY A 202 -5.72 14.13 -12.46
CA GLY A 202 -4.69 13.39 -13.20
C GLY A 202 -3.60 12.72 -12.35
N LYS A 203 -3.82 12.57 -11.05
CA LYS A 203 -2.87 11.94 -10.11
C LYS A 203 -3.23 10.49 -9.85
N TYR A 204 -2.21 9.65 -9.62
CA TYR A 204 -2.41 8.29 -9.12
C TYR A 204 -3.12 8.29 -7.78
N PRO A 205 -4.02 7.32 -7.53
CA PRO A 205 -4.74 7.20 -6.26
C PRO A 205 -3.89 6.59 -5.13
N PHE A 206 -2.58 6.76 -5.20
CA PHE A 206 -1.63 6.22 -4.23
C PHE A 206 -0.77 7.35 -3.67
N VAL A 207 -0.68 7.40 -2.34
CA VAL A 207 0.17 8.32 -1.59
C VAL A 207 1.28 7.51 -0.94
N PHE A 208 2.51 7.78 -1.33
CA PHE A 208 3.72 7.16 -0.77
C PHE A 208 4.24 8.03 0.36
N ASP A 209 4.53 7.43 1.49
CA ASP A 209 5.05 8.07 2.69
C ASP A 209 6.30 7.33 3.16
N PRO A 210 7.51 7.68 2.66
CA PRO A 210 8.76 7.05 3.06
C PRO A 210 9.20 7.50 4.45
N LEU A 211 9.79 6.56 5.23
CA LEU A 211 10.38 6.85 6.54
C LEU A 211 11.76 7.48 6.41
N PHE A 212 12.67 6.78 5.74
CA PHE A 212 14.00 7.27 5.36
C PHE A 212 14.06 7.29 3.84
N VAL A 213 14.20 8.47 3.29
CA VAL A 213 14.15 8.70 1.83
C VAL A 213 15.38 8.07 1.18
N GLU A 214 15.16 7.40 0.04
CA GLU A 214 16.20 6.89 -0.84
C GLU A 214 16.24 7.75 -2.11
N GLU A 215 17.45 8.03 -2.63
CA GLU A 215 17.60 8.78 -3.88
C GLU A 215 17.05 7.96 -5.05
N ASP A 216 16.45 8.65 -6.02
CA ASP A 216 15.89 8.08 -7.24
C ASP A 216 14.79 7.01 -7.02
N SER A 217 14.10 7.08 -5.86
CA SER A 217 13.00 6.17 -5.54
C SER A 217 11.91 6.89 -4.74
N PRO A 218 10.61 6.67 -5.03
CA PRO A 218 9.51 7.14 -4.19
C PRO A 218 9.36 6.30 -2.90
N ALA A 219 10.02 5.13 -2.84
CA ALA A 219 10.09 4.29 -1.66
C ALA A 219 11.39 4.55 -0.90
N GLY A 220 11.37 4.26 0.40
CA GLY A 220 12.52 4.41 1.28
C GLY A 220 12.77 3.13 2.09
N PHE A 221 13.68 3.19 3.05
CA PHE A 221 14.03 2.08 3.92
C PHE A 221 13.53 2.29 5.36
N GLY A 222 13.41 1.21 6.11
CA GLY A 222 12.80 1.18 7.43
C GLY A 222 13.74 0.80 8.56
N TYR A 223 13.19 0.68 9.77
CA TYR A 223 13.97 0.28 10.95
C TYR A 223 14.53 -1.14 10.84
N ILE A 224 13.83 -2.04 10.13
CA ILE A 224 14.33 -3.42 9.95
C ILE A 224 15.65 -3.38 9.18
N ASP A 225 15.73 -2.57 8.12
CA ASP A 225 16.94 -2.48 7.29
C ASP A 225 18.13 -1.95 8.07
N VAL A 226 17.90 -0.97 8.94
CA VAL A 226 18.95 -0.33 9.75
C VAL A 226 19.37 -1.20 10.95
N MET A 227 18.43 -1.89 11.59
CA MET A 227 18.65 -2.47 12.93
C MET A 227 18.74 -3.99 12.95
N LYS A 228 18.43 -4.70 11.85
CA LYS A 228 18.42 -6.17 11.82
C LYS A 228 19.77 -6.78 12.17
N ASP A 229 20.87 -6.18 11.71
CA ASP A 229 22.21 -6.72 11.96
C ASP A 229 22.63 -6.52 13.42
N CYS A 230 22.26 -5.40 14.04
CA CYS A 230 22.46 -5.16 15.46
C CYS A 230 21.64 -6.15 16.30
N GLN A 231 20.36 -6.41 15.93
CA GLN A 231 19.53 -7.41 16.59
C GLN A 231 20.14 -8.81 16.50
N ASN A 232 20.60 -9.19 15.31
CA ASN A 232 21.26 -10.49 15.09
C ASN A 232 22.55 -10.63 15.91
N ALA A 233 23.34 -9.56 16.06
CA ALA A 233 24.54 -9.56 16.87
C ALA A 233 24.22 -9.74 18.37
N ILE A 234 23.21 -9.04 18.87
CA ILE A 234 22.73 -9.17 20.25
C ILE A 234 22.25 -10.61 20.51
N ASP A 235 21.45 -11.17 19.62
CA ASP A 235 20.89 -12.52 19.76
C ASP A 235 21.99 -13.57 19.75
N LYS A 236 23.02 -13.42 18.91
CA LYS A 236 24.22 -14.31 18.90
C LYS A 236 25.00 -14.22 20.21
N MET A 237 25.21 -13.00 20.74
CA MET A 237 25.92 -12.83 22.01
C MET A 237 25.13 -13.41 23.18
N ASN A 238 23.81 -13.21 23.23
CA ASN A 238 22.95 -13.79 24.25
C ASN A 238 22.99 -15.33 24.21
N HIS A 239 22.90 -15.90 23.00
CA HIS A 239 23.00 -17.35 22.83
C HIS A 239 24.35 -17.92 23.31
N ALA A 240 25.46 -17.26 22.97
CA ALA A 240 26.79 -17.66 23.42
C ALA A 240 26.93 -17.54 24.95
N MET A 241 26.34 -16.51 25.57
CA MET A 241 26.32 -16.39 27.03
C MET A 241 25.49 -17.50 27.68
N ASP A 242 24.31 -17.81 27.15
CA ASP A 242 23.45 -18.88 27.64
C ASP A 242 24.16 -20.25 27.55
N GLU A 243 24.82 -20.53 26.42
CA GLU A 243 25.60 -21.76 26.25
C GLU A 243 26.75 -21.85 27.27
N ASN A 244 27.50 -20.76 27.48
CA ASN A 244 28.59 -20.73 28.47
C ASN A 244 28.08 -20.95 29.89
N VAL A 245 26.93 -20.34 30.26
CA VAL A 245 26.30 -20.55 31.58
C VAL A 245 25.88 -22.00 31.75
N LEU A 246 25.27 -22.62 30.73
CA LEU A 246 24.88 -24.03 30.74
C LEU A 246 26.08 -24.97 30.86
N LEU A 247 27.18 -24.70 30.16
CA LEU A 247 28.40 -25.46 30.24
C LEU A 247 29.11 -25.32 31.60
N ALA A 248 29.13 -24.11 32.15
CA ALA A 248 29.73 -23.82 33.45
C ALA A 248 28.92 -24.44 34.61
N SER A 249 27.59 -24.55 34.46
CA SER A 249 26.73 -25.15 35.49
C SER A 249 26.81 -26.68 35.56
N ARG A 250 27.34 -27.33 34.54
CA ARG A 250 27.58 -28.80 34.55
C ARG A 250 28.82 -29.10 35.40
N GLN A 251 28.62 -29.74 36.54
CA GLN A 251 29.74 -30.27 37.35
C GLN A 251 30.56 -31.28 36.50
N ARG A 252 31.79 -30.92 36.20
CA ARG A 252 32.76 -31.85 35.65
C ARG A 252 33.47 -32.52 36.81
N TYR A 253 33.10 -33.77 37.11
CA TYR A 253 33.93 -34.63 37.97
C TYR A 253 35.15 -35.02 37.15
N VAL A 254 36.36 -34.67 37.63
CA VAL A 254 37.64 -35.15 37.16
C VAL A 254 38.01 -36.38 37.96
#